data_cab0056bbec43aa22e744b91e8032530
#
_entry.id   cab0056bbec43aa22e744b91e8032530
#
_cell.length_a   1.000
_cell.length_b   1.000
_cell.length_c   1.000
_cell.angle_alpha   90.00
_cell.angle_beta   90.00
_cell.angle_gamma   90.00
#
_symmetry.space_group_name_H-M   'P 1'
#
loop_
_entity.id
_entity.type
_entity.pdbx_description
1 polymer ?
#
loop_
_entity_poly.entity_id
_entity_poly.type
_entity_poly.pdbx_seq_one_letter_code
_entity_poly.pdbx_strand_id
1 'polypeptide(L)'
;MNQSQVEQYNNEGYTIVKNVFDMNELQPILNEFDDIVDEFATKAFEAGKIKNKHEDKDVFKRLAALENDFPGSSVLIHHKGELRPQLANLWGSPKLLDMVEQLIGKDISGHPVWNIRSKTPQTARMTVPWHQDSAYLKE
;
A
#
# COMPACT_ATOMS: atom_id res chain seq x y z
N MET A 1 -4.91 2.28 21.69
CA MET A 1 -5.56 3.61 21.46
C MET A 1 -6.12 4.14 22.77
N ASN A 2 -6.44 5.45 22.86
CA ASN A 2 -7.19 5.98 24.00
C ASN A 2 -8.71 5.91 23.75
N GLN A 3 -9.51 6.12 24.81
CA GLN A 3 -10.97 5.98 24.72
C GLN A 3 -11.61 6.96 23.71
N SER A 4 -11.12 8.19 23.64
CA SER A 4 -11.67 9.19 22.70
C SER A 4 -11.43 8.83 21.23
N GLN A 5 -10.34 8.10 20.93
CA GLN A 5 -10.07 7.58 19.59
C GLN A 5 -11.03 6.44 19.22
N VAL A 6 -11.35 5.57 20.16
CA VAL A 6 -12.35 4.51 19.97
C VAL A 6 -13.74 5.10 19.79
N GLU A 7 -14.10 6.10 20.61
CA GLU A 7 -15.38 6.83 20.49
C GLU A 7 -15.49 7.57 19.15
N GLN A 8 -14.39 8.20 18.69
CA GLN A 8 -14.35 8.83 17.37
C GLN A 8 -14.62 7.81 16.27
N TYR A 9 -13.95 6.65 16.29
CA TYR A 9 -14.19 5.60 15.31
C TYR A 9 -15.65 5.15 15.29
N ASN A 10 -16.25 4.93 16.46
CA ASN A 10 -17.64 4.47 16.55
C ASN A 10 -18.65 5.51 16.05
N ASN A 11 -18.36 6.79 16.25
CA ASN A 11 -19.28 7.88 15.87
C ASN A 11 -19.08 8.38 14.45
N GLU A 12 -17.81 8.40 13.96
CA GLU A 12 -17.44 9.04 12.71
C GLU A 12 -16.99 8.03 11.63
N GLY A 13 -16.78 6.75 12.00
CA GLY A 13 -16.32 5.69 11.10
C GLY A 13 -14.83 5.69 10.83
N TYR A 14 -14.03 6.57 11.47
CA TYR A 14 -12.58 6.61 11.38
C TYR A 14 -11.94 7.14 12.65
N THR A 15 -10.66 6.84 12.83
CA THR A 15 -9.81 7.48 13.83
C THR A 15 -8.37 7.58 13.31
N ILE A 16 -7.59 8.50 13.86
CA ILE A 16 -6.18 8.70 13.49
C ILE A 16 -5.30 8.46 14.70
N VAL A 17 -4.45 7.44 14.61
CA VAL A 17 -3.44 7.14 15.63
C VAL A 17 -2.07 7.50 15.09
N LYS A 18 -1.41 8.46 15.73
CA LYS A 18 -0.08 8.96 15.30
C LYS A 18 1.05 8.17 15.96
N ASN A 19 2.20 8.11 15.30
CA ASN A 19 3.45 7.56 15.82
C ASN A 19 3.35 6.10 16.28
N VAL A 20 2.59 5.29 15.57
CA VAL A 20 2.44 3.85 15.86
C VAL A 20 3.73 3.11 15.54
N PHE A 21 4.33 3.41 14.39
CA PHE A 21 5.56 2.81 13.92
C PHE A 21 6.67 3.86 13.82
N ASP A 22 7.89 3.48 14.17
CA ASP A 22 9.08 4.29 13.90
C ASP A 22 9.67 3.98 12.52
N MET A 23 10.64 4.80 12.09
CA MET A 23 11.26 4.63 10.77
C MET A 23 12.07 3.33 10.66
N ASN A 24 12.61 2.79 11.74
CA ASN A 24 13.37 1.53 11.69
C ASN A 24 12.43 0.35 11.42
N GLU A 25 11.20 0.43 11.91
CA GLU A 25 10.15 -0.57 11.66
C GLU A 25 9.59 -0.46 10.24
N LEU A 26 9.56 0.74 9.67
CA LEU A 26 9.03 0.99 8.31
C LEU A 26 10.09 0.82 7.21
N GLN A 27 11.38 0.99 7.51
CA GLN A 27 12.44 0.91 6.50
C GLN A 27 12.48 -0.42 5.72
N PRO A 28 12.31 -1.59 6.35
CA PRO A 28 12.24 -2.86 5.62
C PRO A 28 11.10 -2.91 4.60
N ILE A 29 9.97 -2.25 4.90
CA ILE A 29 8.81 -2.19 4.01
C ILE A 29 9.09 -1.24 2.84
N LEU A 30 9.73 -0.10 3.11
CA LEU A 30 10.15 0.83 2.06
C LEU A 30 11.15 0.17 1.09
N ASN A 31 12.06 -0.64 1.61
CA ASN A 31 12.98 -1.41 0.79
C ASN A 31 12.24 -2.44 -0.09
N GLU A 32 11.24 -3.13 0.46
CA GLU A 32 10.39 -4.05 -0.35
C GLU A 32 9.62 -3.31 -1.46
N PHE A 33 9.14 -2.09 -1.19
CA PHE A 33 8.53 -1.28 -2.25
C PHE A 33 9.54 -0.88 -3.32
N ASP A 34 10.77 -0.57 -2.94
CA ASP A 34 11.84 -0.23 -3.89
C ASP A 34 12.17 -1.45 -4.77
N ASP A 35 12.26 -2.64 -4.18
CA ASP A 35 12.46 -3.90 -4.92
C ASP A 35 11.33 -4.15 -5.92
N ILE A 36 10.07 -3.92 -5.54
CA ILE A 36 8.91 -4.08 -6.43
C ILE A 36 9.00 -3.13 -7.63
N VAL A 37 9.36 -1.88 -7.38
CA VAL A 37 9.50 -0.87 -8.44
C VAL A 37 10.72 -1.19 -9.31
N ASP A 38 11.82 -1.68 -8.74
CA ASP A 38 13.03 -2.06 -9.47
C ASP A 38 12.77 -3.25 -10.40
N GLU A 39 12.12 -4.30 -9.91
CA GLU A 39 11.73 -5.45 -10.74
C GLU A 39 10.84 -5.03 -11.91
N PHE A 40 9.90 -4.12 -11.67
CA PHE A 40 9.05 -3.59 -12.74
C PHE A 40 9.86 -2.79 -13.74
N ALA A 41 10.70 -1.84 -13.27
CA ALA A 41 11.53 -0.99 -14.12
C ALA A 41 12.50 -1.82 -14.98
N THR A 42 13.11 -2.86 -14.40
CA THR A 42 14.01 -3.76 -15.12
C THR A 42 13.29 -4.48 -16.26
N LYS A 43 12.13 -5.08 -15.99
CA LYS A 43 11.33 -5.75 -17.02
C LYS A 43 10.83 -4.79 -18.11
N ALA A 44 10.42 -3.57 -17.74
CA ALA A 44 9.98 -2.56 -18.68
C ALA A 44 11.14 -2.06 -19.55
N PHE A 45 12.34 -1.93 -19.00
CA PHE A 45 13.56 -1.55 -19.73
C PHE A 45 13.98 -2.64 -20.72
N GLU A 46 14.04 -3.90 -20.28
CA GLU A 46 14.37 -5.06 -21.13
C GLU A 46 13.38 -5.23 -22.29
N ALA A 47 12.09 -4.93 -22.02
CA ALA A 47 11.04 -4.94 -23.03
C ALA A 47 11.04 -3.68 -23.94
N GLY A 48 11.97 -2.75 -23.77
CA GLY A 48 12.07 -1.52 -24.56
C GLY A 48 10.91 -0.53 -24.33
N LYS A 49 10.17 -0.67 -23.22
CA LYS A 49 9.03 0.22 -22.88
C LYS A 49 9.48 1.53 -22.25
N ILE A 50 10.63 1.53 -21.59
CA ILE A 50 11.29 2.70 -21.00
C ILE A 50 12.75 2.75 -21.45
N LYS A 51 13.35 3.95 -21.43
CA LYS A 51 14.76 4.17 -21.77
C LYS A 51 15.65 4.40 -20.54
N ASN A 52 15.04 4.66 -19.39
CA ASN A 52 15.71 4.92 -18.12
C ASN A 52 14.96 4.24 -16.98
N LYS A 53 15.67 3.54 -16.10
CA LYS A 53 15.11 2.89 -14.92
C LYS A 53 14.94 3.84 -13.73
N HIS A 54 15.44 5.07 -13.82
CA HIS A 54 15.38 6.12 -12.80
C HIS A 54 15.92 5.68 -11.42
N GLU A 55 17.00 4.93 -11.40
CA GLU A 55 17.62 4.39 -10.18
C GLU A 55 18.21 5.47 -9.25
N ASP A 56 18.36 6.70 -9.77
CA ASP A 56 18.81 7.88 -9.04
C ASP A 56 17.74 8.48 -8.11
N LYS A 57 16.51 7.97 -8.15
CA LYS A 57 15.35 8.50 -7.41
C LYS A 57 14.91 7.57 -6.28
N ASP A 58 14.35 8.17 -5.21
CA ASP A 58 13.61 7.39 -4.21
C ASP A 58 12.38 6.70 -4.82
N VAL A 59 11.88 5.65 -4.17
CA VAL A 59 10.80 4.78 -4.68
C VAL A 59 9.56 5.56 -5.13
N PHE A 60 9.19 6.64 -4.42
CA PHE A 60 7.98 7.41 -4.74
C PHE A 60 8.18 8.26 -5.99
N LYS A 61 9.32 8.95 -6.12
CA LYS A 61 9.67 9.74 -7.30
C LYS A 61 10.00 8.86 -8.50
N ARG A 62 10.61 7.69 -8.24
CA ARG A 62 10.93 6.70 -9.27
C ARG A 62 9.68 6.19 -9.94
N LEU A 63 8.66 5.77 -9.16
CA LEU A 63 7.40 5.31 -9.71
C LEU A 63 6.68 6.41 -10.52
N ALA A 64 6.70 7.66 -10.06
CA ALA A 64 6.13 8.78 -10.80
C ALA A 64 6.87 9.02 -12.14
N ALA A 65 8.20 8.90 -12.18
CA ALA A 65 8.97 9.01 -13.40
C ALA A 65 8.67 7.86 -14.39
N LEU A 66 8.58 6.62 -13.88
CA LEU A 66 8.19 5.46 -14.68
C LEU A 66 6.78 5.59 -15.26
N GLU A 67 5.83 6.13 -14.50
CA GLU A 67 4.46 6.40 -14.98
C GLU A 67 4.44 7.44 -16.11
N ASN A 68 5.34 8.45 -16.06
CA ASN A 68 5.49 9.45 -17.14
C ASN A 68 6.08 8.81 -18.41
N ASP A 69 7.07 7.95 -18.27
CA ASP A 69 7.73 7.28 -19.41
C ASP A 69 6.87 6.17 -20.02
N PHE A 70 6.16 5.44 -19.15
CA PHE A 70 5.28 4.33 -19.52
C PHE A 70 3.95 4.45 -18.77
N PRO A 71 2.97 5.19 -19.34
CA PRO A 71 1.67 5.38 -18.70
C PRO A 71 0.94 4.07 -18.43
N GLY A 72 0.52 3.87 -17.19
CA GLY A 72 -0.08 2.62 -16.70
C GLY A 72 0.86 1.76 -15.85
N SER A 73 2.09 2.18 -15.61
CA SER A 73 3.05 1.50 -14.74
C SER A 73 2.48 1.21 -13.35
N SER A 74 1.80 2.18 -12.74
CA SER A 74 1.14 2.03 -11.43
C SER A 74 0.07 0.93 -11.43
N VAL A 75 -0.68 0.81 -12.54
CA VAL A 75 -1.72 -0.22 -12.71
C VAL A 75 -1.10 -1.60 -12.84
N LEU A 76 0.00 -1.71 -13.59
CA LEU A 76 0.72 -2.99 -13.75
C LEU A 76 1.32 -3.49 -12.44
N ILE A 77 1.85 -2.58 -11.61
CA ILE A 77 2.35 -2.91 -10.27
C ILE A 77 1.18 -3.36 -9.38
N HIS A 78 0.04 -2.67 -9.42
CA HIS A 78 -1.16 -3.05 -8.67
C HIS A 78 -1.64 -4.47 -8.99
N HIS A 79 -1.64 -4.86 -10.25
CA HIS A 79 -2.09 -6.19 -10.69
C HIS A 79 -1.15 -7.34 -10.29
N LYS A 80 0.04 -7.04 -9.81
CA LYS A 80 0.98 -8.08 -9.39
C LYS A 80 0.52 -8.86 -8.16
N GLY A 81 -0.24 -8.22 -7.24
CA GLY A 81 -0.98 -8.86 -6.15
C GLY A 81 -0.16 -9.73 -5.19
N GLU A 82 1.12 -9.49 -5.04
CA GLU A 82 2.04 -10.32 -4.26
C GLU A 82 2.21 -9.75 -2.83
N LEU A 83 1.83 -10.54 -1.82
CA LEU A 83 2.11 -10.20 -0.43
C LEU A 83 3.55 -10.60 -0.09
N ARG A 84 4.43 -9.62 0.04
CA ARG A 84 5.82 -9.83 0.39
C ARG A 84 6.04 -9.94 1.90
N PRO A 85 7.16 -10.56 2.34
CA PRO A 85 7.39 -10.87 3.74
C PRO A 85 7.31 -9.67 4.69
N GLN A 86 7.89 -8.51 4.35
CA GLN A 86 7.87 -7.35 5.24
C GLN A 86 6.48 -6.69 5.30
N LEU A 87 5.76 -6.69 4.20
CA LEU A 87 4.36 -6.26 4.18
C LEU A 87 3.47 -7.21 4.99
N ALA A 88 3.69 -8.52 4.90
CA ALA A 88 3.01 -9.51 5.72
C ALA A 88 3.31 -9.31 7.21
N ASN A 89 4.56 -9.04 7.56
CA ASN A 89 4.99 -8.76 8.93
C ASN A 89 4.34 -7.49 9.48
N LEU A 90 4.23 -6.43 8.68
CA LEU A 90 3.53 -5.21 9.07
C LEU A 90 2.04 -5.48 9.32
N TRP A 91 1.40 -6.19 8.38
CA TRP A 91 -0.03 -6.51 8.47
C TRP A 91 -0.37 -7.37 9.67
N GLY A 92 0.49 -8.34 10.01
CA GLY A 92 0.36 -9.19 11.20
C GLY A 92 1.05 -8.64 12.46
N SER A 93 1.50 -7.38 12.47
CA SER A 93 2.24 -6.84 13.61
C SER A 93 1.35 -6.72 14.86
N PRO A 94 1.85 -7.11 16.04
CA PRO A 94 1.10 -6.95 17.29
C PRO A 94 0.61 -5.52 17.52
N LYS A 95 1.43 -4.51 17.21
CA LYS A 95 1.06 -3.09 17.34
C LYS A 95 -0.20 -2.73 16.52
N LEU A 96 -0.31 -3.26 15.31
CA LEU A 96 -1.49 -3.03 14.46
C LEU A 96 -2.68 -3.82 14.97
N LEU A 97 -2.48 -5.11 15.26
CA LEU A 97 -3.54 -6.00 15.72
C LEU A 97 -4.13 -5.56 17.07
N ASP A 98 -3.31 -5.12 18.04
CA ASP A 98 -3.76 -4.57 19.31
C ASP A 98 -4.66 -3.32 19.16
N MET A 99 -4.45 -2.54 18.11
CA MET A 99 -5.34 -1.40 17.80
C MET A 99 -6.64 -1.86 17.15
N VAL A 100 -6.54 -2.79 16.20
CA VAL A 100 -7.71 -3.35 15.50
C VAL A 100 -8.61 -4.09 16.49
N GLU A 101 -8.04 -4.87 17.43
CA GLU A 101 -8.78 -5.55 18.48
C GLU A 101 -9.67 -4.61 19.32
N GLN A 102 -9.19 -3.38 19.59
CA GLN A 102 -9.95 -2.39 20.35
C GLN A 102 -11.16 -1.85 19.58
N LEU A 103 -11.18 -2.01 18.25
CA LEU A 103 -12.27 -1.51 17.38
C LEU A 103 -13.27 -2.62 17.03
N ILE A 104 -12.81 -3.83 16.73
CA ILE A 104 -13.66 -4.92 16.21
C ILE A 104 -13.68 -6.19 17.08
N GLY A 105 -12.93 -6.21 18.18
CA GLY A 105 -12.83 -7.38 19.07
C GLY A 105 -11.67 -8.32 18.71
N LYS A 106 -11.57 -9.43 19.48
CA LYS A 106 -10.42 -10.35 19.44
C LYS A 106 -10.36 -11.24 18.22
N ASP A 107 -11.50 -11.54 17.63
CA ASP A 107 -11.61 -12.45 16.49
C ASP A 107 -11.35 -11.68 15.19
N ILE A 108 -10.07 -11.42 14.91
CA ILE A 108 -9.64 -10.68 13.74
C ILE A 108 -9.36 -11.65 12.59
N SER A 109 -10.07 -11.50 11.49
CA SER A 109 -9.82 -12.24 10.24
C SER A 109 -9.29 -11.30 9.16
N GLY A 110 -8.13 -11.63 8.59
CA GLY A 110 -7.57 -10.91 7.46
C GLY A 110 -8.19 -11.40 6.14
N HIS A 111 -8.62 -10.47 5.28
CA HIS A 111 -9.12 -10.83 3.96
C HIS A 111 -7.98 -11.36 3.09
N PRO A 112 -8.16 -12.47 2.33
CA PRO A 112 -7.08 -13.10 1.54
C PRO A 112 -6.67 -12.31 0.30
N VAL A 113 -7.47 -11.36 -0.16
CA VAL A 113 -7.13 -10.52 -1.31
C VAL A 113 -6.21 -9.40 -0.87
N TRP A 114 -5.06 -9.35 -1.50
CA TRP A 114 -4.01 -8.38 -1.26
C TRP A 114 -3.67 -7.59 -2.52
N ASN A 115 -3.63 -6.27 -2.41
CA ASN A 115 -3.27 -5.38 -3.51
C ASN A 115 -2.44 -4.20 -3.03
N ILE A 116 -1.34 -3.91 -3.75
CA ILE A 116 -0.60 -2.66 -3.59
C ILE A 116 -1.24 -1.63 -4.51
N ARG A 117 -1.83 -0.58 -3.95
CA ARG A 117 -2.43 0.50 -4.73
C ARG A 117 -1.54 1.73 -4.69
N SER A 118 -0.73 1.89 -5.70
CA SER A 118 0.10 3.09 -5.88
C SER A 118 -0.69 4.20 -6.55
N LYS A 119 -0.54 5.43 -6.05
CA LYS A 119 -1.11 6.64 -6.66
C LYS A 119 0.02 7.57 -7.04
N THR A 120 0.22 7.76 -8.33
CA THR A 120 1.17 8.73 -8.85
C THR A 120 0.49 10.09 -9.07
N PRO A 121 1.20 11.22 -8.91
CA PRO A 121 0.63 12.54 -9.19
C PRO A 121 0.05 12.63 -10.61
N GLN A 122 -1.06 13.33 -10.76
CA GLN A 122 -1.72 13.61 -12.06
C GLN A 122 -2.28 12.37 -12.79
N THR A 123 -2.34 11.20 -12.16
CA THR A 123 -2.88 9.98 -12.78
C THR A 123 -4.35 9.79 -12.39
N ALA A 124 -5.27 10.21 -13.23
CA ALA A 124 -6.71 10.04 -13.00
C ALA A 124 -7.14 8.57 -12.95
N ARG A 125 -6.41 7.67 -13.61
CA ARG A 125 -6.70 6.22 -13.69
C ARG A 125 -6.70 5.50 -12.34
N MET A 126 -5.98 6.04 -11.35
CA MET A 126 -5.88 5.46 -10.01
C MET A 126 -6.80 6.17 -9.00
N THR A 127 -7.65 7.07 -9.46
CA THR A 127 -8.68 7.69 -8.63
C THR A 127 -9.76 6.66 -8.32
N VAL A 128 -9.97 6.41 -7.03
CA VAL A 128 -11.03 5.51 -6.55
C VAL A 128 -12.19 6.38 -6.10
N PRO A 129 -13.38 6.25 -6.71
CA PRO A 129 -14.57 6.94 -6.21
C PRO A 129 -14.97 6.41 -4.83
N TRP A 130 -15.80 7.14 -4.12
CA TRP A 130 -16.39 6.68 -2.87
C TRP A 130 -17.14 5.37 -3.10
N HIS A 131 -16.80 4.34 -2.32
CA HIS A 131 -17.38 3.00 -2.44
C HIS A 131 -17.34 2.28 -1.09
N GLN A 132 -18.05 1.18 -1.01
CA GLN A 132 -17.93 0.17 0.05
C GLN A 132 -17.29 -1.07 -0.53
N ASP A 133 -16.32 -1.66 0.17
CA ASP A 133 -15.61 -2.86 -0.28
C ASP A 133 -16.53 -4.08 -0.38
N SER A 134 -17.63 -4.10 0.39
CA SER A 134 -18.67 -5.14 0.29
C SER A 134 -19.25 -5.33 -1.13
N ALA A 135 -19.15 -4.32 -2.00
CA ALA A 135 -19.56 -4.45 -3.41
C ALA A 135 -18.68 -5.44 -4.20
N TYR A 136 -17.48 -5.71 -3.73
CA TYR A 136 -16.51 -6.65 -4.34
C TYR A 136 -16.46 -8.01 -3.64
N LEU A 137 -17.04 -8.11 -2.45
CA LEU A 137 -17.12 -9.33 -1.66
C LEU A 137 -18.46 -9.99 -1.98
N LYS A 138 -18.47 -10.87 -2.98
CA LYS A 138 -19.63 -11.74 -3.19
C LYS A 138 -19.63 -12.80 -2.09
N GLU A 139 -20.76 -12.91 -1.37
CA GLU A 139 -21.04 -14.02 -0.47
C GLU A 139 -21.04 -15.36 -1.22
#